data_77786f7fb2eca3156d32de9fac183614
#
_entry.id   77786f7fb2eca3156d32de9fac183614
#
_cell.length_a   1.000
_cell.length_b   1.000
_cell.length_c   1.000
_cell.angle_alpha   90.00
_cell.angle_beta   90.00
_cell.angle_gamma   90.00
#
_symmetry.space_group_name_H-M   'P 1'
#
loop_
_entity.id
_entity.type
_entity.pdbx_description
1 polymer ?
#
loop_
_entity_poly.entity_id
_entity_poly.type
_entity_poly.pdbx_seq_one_letter_code
_entity_poly.pdbx_strand_id
1 'polypeptide(L)'
;IAERILTLGATPAHNYSDYLTVSTIKESKEVTDGNKSVEIILNSYKVVIDLQRELLDITEEAGDEGTNSQMSDYITEREKEVWMYNSYLGK
;
A
#
# COMPACT_ATOMS: atom_id res chain seq x y z
N ILE A 1 1.59 -8.59 6.22
CA ILE A 1 0.55 -7.78 6.90
C ILE A 1 -0.46 -8.68 7.60
N ALA A 2 -1.03 -9.67 6.91
CA ALA A 2 -2.03 -10.56 7.51
C ALA A 2 -1.48 -11.31 8.73
N GLU A 3 -0.24 -11.79 8.65
CA GLU A 3 0.44 -12.44 9.77
C GLU A 3 0.59 -11.49 10.95
N ARG A 4 0.91 -10.24 10.70
CA ARG A 4 1.04 -9.23 11.75
C ARG A 4 -0.30 -8.98 12.46
N ILE A 5 -1.41 -8.95 11.71
CA ILE A 5 -2.76 -8.80 12.26
C ILE A 5 -3.08 -10.00 13.18
N LEU A 6 -2.76 -11.22 12.73
CA LEU A 6 -2.93 -12.41 13.56
C LEU A 6 -2.08 -12.36 14.82
N THR A 7 -0.83 -11.92 14.70
CA THR A 7 0.09 -11.78 15.84
C THR A 7 -0.46 -10.83 16.89
N LEU A 8 -1.15 -9.77 16.47
CA LEU A 8 -1.77 -8.79 17.35
C LEU A 8 -3.12 -9.25 17.91
N GLY A 9 -3.58 -10.43 17.55
CA GLY A 9 -4.81 -11.02 18.09
C GLY A 9 -6.08 -10.68 17.33
N ALA A 10 -5.97 -10.12 16.14
CA ALA A 10 -7.12 -9.77 15.30
C ALA A 10 -7.25 -10.74 14.11
N THR A 11 -8.36 -10.64 13.39
CA THR A 11 -8.64 -11.45 12.20
C THR A 11 -8.48 -10.57 10.95
N PRO A 12 -7.54 -10.90 10.04
CA PRO A 12 -7.43 -10.14 8.78
C PRO A 12 -8.57 -10.48 7.83
N ALA A 13 -8.87 -9.57 6.92
CA ALA A 13 -9.73 -9.87 5.78
C ALA A 13 -9.09 -11.01 4.98
N HIS A 14 -9.89 -11.99 4.54
CA HIS A 14 -9.36 -13.21 3.94
C HIS A 14 -10.19 -13.76 2.78
N ASN A 15 -11.05 -12.93 2.19
CA ASN A 15 -11.80 -13.30 0.98
C ASN A 15 -11.98 -12.09 0.06
N TYR A 16 -12.23 -12.37 -1.22
CA TYR A 16 -12.32 -11.33 -2.24
C TYR A 16 -13.48 -10.34 -2.01
N SER A 17 -14.60 -10.81 -1.50
CA SER A 17 -15.74 -9.94 -1.23
C SER A 17 -15.38 -8.86 -0.22
N ASP A 18 -14.68 -9.25 0.85
CA ASP A 18 -14.23 -8.30 1.87
C ASP A 18 -13.20 -7.33 1.30
N TYR A 19 -12.26 -7.81 0.47
CA TYR A 19 -11.27 -6.95 -0.16
C TYR A 19 -11.94 -5.89 -1.04
N LEU A 20 -12.91 -6.27 -1.85
CA LEU A 20 -13.63 -5.36 -2.73
C LEU A 20 -14.43 -4.32 -1.94
N THR A 21 -14.98 -4.71 -0.79
CA THR A 21 -15.78 -3.81 0.05
C THR A 21 -14.93 -2.72 0.69
N VAL A 22 -13.72 -3.05 1.14
CA VAL A 22 -12.89 -2.10 1.89
C VAL A 22 -11.86 -1.38 1.02
N SER A 23 -11.52 -1.91 -0.16
CA SER A 23 -10.51 -1.30 -1.01
C SER A 23 -10.96 0.05 -1.57
N THR A 24 -10.05 1.02 -1.54
CA THR A 24 -10.24 2.33 -2.16
C THR A 24 -9.55 2.42 -3.52
N ILE A 25 -8.88 1.35 -3.94
CA ILE A 25 -8.25 1.26 -5.25
C ILE A 25 -9.20 0.50 -6.18
N LYS A 26 -9.52 1.12 -7.32
CA LYS A 26 -10.37 0.49 -8.32
C LYS A 26 -9.57 -0.47 -9.18
N GLU A 27 -10.18 -1.60 -9.51
CA GLU A 27 -9.57 -2.54 -10.45
C GLU A 27 -9.46 -1.93 -11.85
N SER A 28 -8.43 -2.33 -12.59
CA SER A 28 -8.20 -1.90 -13.96
C SER A 28 -8.43 -3.06 -14.91
N LYS A 29 -9.03 -2.78 -16.07
CA LYS A 29 -9.32 -3.78 -17.10
C LYS A 29 -8.76 -3.34 -18.44
N GLU A 30 -8.31 -4.31 -19.23
CA GLU A 30 -7.92 -4.10 -20.62
C GLU A 30 -6.86 -3.01 -20.81
N VAL A 31 -5.90 -2.93 -19.87
CA VAL A 31 -4.81 -1.96 -19.97
C VAL A 31 -3.69 -2.57 -20.81
N THR A 32 -3.47 -2.01 -22.00
CA THR A 32 -2.49 -2.52 -22.97
C THR A 32 -1.34 -1.55 -23.24
N ASP A 33 -1.49 -0.27 -22.88
CA ASP A 33 -0.45 0.75 -23.02
C ASP A 33 0.49 0.71 -21.83
N GLY A 34 1.80 0.58 -22.07
CA GLY A 34 2.81 0.50 -21.01
C GLY A 34 2.87 1.75 -20.14
N ASN A 35 2.87 2.94 -20.75
CA ASN A 35 2.91 4.19 -19.98
C ASN A 35 1.65 4.38 -19.12
N LYS A 36 0.50 4.05 -19.66
CA LYS A 36 -0.76 4.11 -18.93
C LYS A 36 -0.78 3.13 -17.76
N SER A 37 -0.23 1.93 -17.95
CA SER A 37 -0.09 0.93 -16.89
C SER A 37 0.75 1.46 -15.74
N VAL A 38 1.87 2.12 -16.04
CA VAL A 38 2.76 2.70 -15.02
C VAL A 38 2.04 3.82 -14.28
N GLU A 39 1.28 4.66 -14.95
CA GLU A 39 0.50 5.73 -14.30
C GLU A 39 -0.55 5.17 -13.34
N ILE A 40 -1.22 4.08 -13.70
CA ILE A 40 -2.20 3.40 -12.84
C ILE A 40 -1.50 2.85 -11.59
N ILE A 41 -0.33 2.24 -11.75
CA ILE A 41 0.45 1.73 -10.62
C ILE A 41 0.88 2.88 -9.69
N LEU A 42 1.35 3.99 -10.25
CA LEU A 42 1.75 5.15 -9.46
C LEU A 42 0.59 5.71 -8.64
N ASN A 43 -0.60 5.81 -9.22
CA ASN A 43 -1.79 6.28 -8.51
C ASN A 43 -2.17 5.33 -7.38
N SER A 44 -2.06 4.01 -7.60
CA SER A 44 -2.31 3.01 -6.57
C SER A 44 -1.29 3.07 -5.45
N TYR A 45 -0.01 3.26 -5.76
CA TYR A 45 1.04 3.41 -4.75
C TYR A 45 0.83 4.65 -3.88
N LYS A 46 0.33 5.74 -4.46
CA LYS A 46 0.00 6.93 -3.69
C LYS A 46 -1.03 6.62 -2.60
N VAL A 47 -2.08 5.89 -2.94
CA VAL A 47 -3.09 5.46 -1.97
C VAL A 47 -2.48 4.57 -0.90
N VAL A 48 -1.67 3.59 -1.30
CA VAL A 48 -1.02 2.66 -0.36
C VAL A 48 -0.09 3.40 0.60
N ILE A 49 0.74 4.31 0.08
CA ILE A 49 1.68 5.09 0.91
C ILE A 49 0.92 5.96 1.90
N ASP A 50 -0.15 6.61 1.48
CA ASP A 50 -0.96 7.44 2.38
C ASP A 50 -1.56 6.62 3.52
N LEU A 51 -2.07 5.43 3.23
CA LEU A 51 -2.59 4.50 4.25
C LEU A 51 -1.48 4.03 5.20
N GLN A 52 -0.30 3.75 4.67
CA GLN A 52 0.84 3.33 5.48
C GLN A 52 1.33 4.45 6.40
N ARG A 53 1.28 5.71 5.95
CA ARG A 53 1.60 6.87 6.80
C ARG A 53 0.58 7.06 7.91
N GLU A 54 -0.70 6.85 7.64
CA GLU A 54 -1.73 6.85 8.69
C GLU A 54 -1.45 5.77 9.74
N LEU A 55 -1.05 4.58 9.30
CA LEU A 55 -0.68 3.49 10.19
C LEU A 55 0.56 3.82 11.03
N LEU A 56 1.52 4.57 10.48
CA LEU A 56 2.66 5.04 11.28
C LEU A 56 2.20 5.87 12.48
N ASP A 57 1.29 6.81 12.25
CA ASP A 57 0.78 7.68 13.30
C ASP A 57 0.00 6.88 14.35
N ILE A 58 -0.87 5.99 13.90
CA ILE A 58 -1.70 5.16 14.80
C ILE A 58 -0.82 4.22 15.64
N THR A 59 0.15 3.58 15.03
CA THR A 59 1.02 2.62 15.72
C THR A 59 2.00 3.30 16.66
N GLU A 60 2.43 4.52 16.36
CA GLU A 60 3.25 5.33 17.25
C GLU A 60 2.47 5.67 18.52
N GLU A 61 1.24 6.15 18.39
CA GLU A 61 0.38 6.45 19.53
C GLU A 61 0.08 5.20 20.39
N ALA A 62 -0.11 4.06 19.73
CA ALA A 62 -0.39 2.80 20.43
C ALA A 62 0.86 2.15 21.04
N GLY A 63 2.05 2.64 20.74
CA GLY A 63 3.30 2.04 21.17
C GLY A 63 3.61 0.73 20.47
N ASP A 64 3.01 0.47 19.30
CA ASP A 64 3.24 -0.74 18.51
C ASP A 64 4.42 -0.53 17.56
N GLU A 65 5.63 -0.65 18.11
CA GLU A 65 6.87 -0.44 17.36
C GLU A 65 7.07 -1.46 16.23
N GLY A 66 6.63 -2.70 16.43
CA GLY A 66 6.76 -3.75 15.42
C GLY A 66 5.99 -3.44 14.15
N THR A 67 4.74 -3.02 14.27
CA THR A 67 3.93 -2.61 13.13
C THR A 67 4.43 -1.30 12.54
N ASN A 68 4.80 -0.34 13.38
CA ASN A 68 5.37 0.93 12.94
C ASN A 68 6.62 0.73 12.09
N SER A 69 7.55 -0.11 12.54
CA SER A 69 8.77 -0.44 11.79
C SER A 69 8.46 -1.11 10.45
N GLN A 70 7.50 -2.02 10.42
CA GLN A 70 7.08 -2.69 9.20
C GLN A 70 6.52 -1.69 8.18
N MET A 71 5.67 -0.75 8.62
CA MET A 71 5.12 0.28 7.75
C MET A 71 6.19 1.24 7.25
N SER A 72 7.15 1.59 8.09
CA SER A 72 8.28 2.43 7.71
C SER A 72 9.10 1.80 6.59
N ASP A 73 9.38 0.51 6.68
CA ASP A 73 10.10 -0.22 5.64
C ASP A 73 9.31 -0.28 4.33
N TYR A 74 8.01 -0.52 4.40
CA TYR A 74 7.15 -0.53 3.22
C TYR A 74 7.11 0.83 2.52
N ILE A 75 7.01 1.91 3.28
CA ILE A 75 7.02 3.27 2.73
C ILE A 75 8.33 3.53 1.99
N THR A 76 9.46 3.18 2.59
CA THR A 76 10.78 3.35 1.98
C THR A 76 10.88 2.61 0.64
N GLU A 77 10.41 1.36 0.60
CA GLU A 77 10.42 0.56 -0.63
C GLU A 77 9.50 1.16 -1.70
N ARG A 78 8.30 1.58 -1.31
CA ARG A 78 7.33 2.16 -2.27
C ARG A 78 7.79 3.51 -2.78
N GLU A 79 8.40 4.33 -1.95
CA GLU A 79 8.95 5.62 -2.38
C GLU A 79 10.05 5.43 -3.43
N LYS A 80 10.90 4.43 -3.25
CA LYS A 80 11.93 4.09 -4.25
C LYS A 80 11.29 3.65 -5.57
N GLU A 81 10.28 2.80 -5.51
CA GLU A 81 9.58 2.34 -6.72
C GLU A 81 8.87 3.50 -7.42
N VAL A 82 8.25 4.41 -6.68
CA VAL A 82 7.64 5.62 -7.23
C VAL A 82 8.68 6.46 -7.97
N TRP A 83 9.86 6.64 -7.38
CA TRP A 83 10.96 7.34 -8.05
C TRP A 83 11.35 6.65 -9.35
N MET A 84 11.49 5.34 -9.33
CA MET A 84 11.88 4.58 -10.52
C MET A 84 10.81 4.67 -11.63
N TYR A 85 9.54 4.53 -11.30
CA TYR A 85 8.46 4.65 -12.27
C TYR A 85 8.32 6.07 -12.83
N ASN A 86 8.46 7.09 -11.99
CA ASN A 86 8.47 8.48 -12.45
C ASN A 86 9.63 8.74 -13.41
N SER A 87 10.78 8.17 -13.14
CA SER A 87 11.95 8.27 -14.03
C SER A 87 11.68 7.61 -15.39
N TYR A 88 11.01 6.46 -15.39
CA TYR A 88 10.59 5.78 -16.60
C TYR A 88 9.66 6.66 -17.44
N LEU A 89 8.73 7.37 -16.81
CA LEU A 89 7.80 8.29 -17.48
C LEU A 89 8.43 9.63 -17.85
N GLY A 90 9.67 9.89 -17.46
CA GLY A 90 10.35 11.15 -17.75
C GLY A 90 9.96 12.31 -16.83
N LYS A 91 9.47 11.98 -15.66
CA LYS A 91 9.05 13.00 -14.68
C LYS A 91 10.10 13.27 -13.63
#